data_0071f41acb60143b58d33ecbb74b3860
#
_entry.id   0071f41acb60143b58d33ecbb74b3860
#
_cell.length_a   1.000
_cell.length_b   1.000
_cell.length_c   1.000
_cell.angle_alpha   90.00
_cell.angle_beta   90.00
_cell.angle_gamma   90.00
#
_symmetry.space_group_name_H-M   'P 1'
#
loop_
_entity.id
_entity.type
_entity.pdbx_description
1 polymer ?
#
loop_
_entity_poly.entity_id
_entity_poly.type
_entity_poly.pdbx_seq_one_letter_code
_entity_poly.pdbx_strand_id
1 'polypeptide(L)' 'MMKIGDRFKDKTTGKIFIIRTEMGNDTLYLEGENGLGRRLTGKKSLNQTCEKLEDIKS' A
#
# COMPACT_ATOMS: atom_id res chain seq x y z
N MET A 1 -5.85 0.84 -10.53
CA MET A 1 -5.66 2.22 -10.04
C MET A 1 -5.53 2.23 -8.53
N MET A 2 -4.57 3.00 -8.03
CA MET A 2 -4.30 3.08 -6.58
C MET A 2 -5.14 4.17 -5.95
N LYS A 3 -5.78 3.88 -4.83
CA LYS A 3 -6.55 4.89 -4.10
C LYS A 3 -6.42 4.69 -2.61
N ILE A 4 -6.76 5.73 -1.88
CA ILE A 4 -6.74 5.69 -0.42
C ILE A 4 -7.66 4.57 0.05
N GLY A 5 -7.13 3.76 0.96
CA GLY A 5 -7.85 2.60 1.46
C GLY A 5 -7.47 1.29 0.80
N ASP A 6 -6.78 1.34 -0.34
CA ASP A 6 -6.33 0.12 -0.99
C ASP A 6 -5.26 -0.57 -0.14
N ARG A 7 -5.28 -1.89 -0.16
CA ARG A 7 -4.34 -2.69 0.62
C ARG A 7 -3.33 -3.35 -0.31
N PHE A 8 -2.08 -3.37 0.16
CA PHE A 8 -0.98 -3.97 -0.58
C PHE A 8 -0.20 -4.90 0.34
N LYS A 9 0.20 -6.04 -0.20
CA LYS A 9 1.00 -7.01 0.54
C LYS A 9 2.43 -6.97 0.04
N ASP A 10 3.38 -6.78 0.95
CA ASP A 10 4.80 -6.78 0.62
C ASP A 10 5.21 -8.21 0.23
N LYS A 11 5.78 -8.34 -0.97
CA LYS A 11 6.14 -9.66 -1.49
C LYS A 11 7.25 -10.34 -0.71
N THR A 12 8.10 -9.53 -0.06
CA THR A 12 9.24 -10.05 0.68
C THR A 12 8.87 -10.45 2.10
N THR A 13 8.12 -9.59 2.79
CA THR A 13 7.83 -9.80 4.22
C THR A 13 6.44 -10.36 4.49
N GLY A 14 5.55 -10.24 3.53
CA GLY A 14 4.16 -10.65 3.72
C GLY A 14 3.33 -9.65 4.51
N LYS A 15 3.91 -8.53 4.91
CA LYS A 15 3.17 -7.51 5.66
C LYS A 15 2.18 -6.80 4.75
N ILE A 16 1.05 -6.42 5.32
CA ILE A 16 0.00 -5.73 4.58
C ILE A 16 -0.02 -4.27 4.99
N PHE A 17 -0.06 -3.40 3.98
CA PHE A 17 -0.10 -1.95 4.16
C PHE A 17 -1.35 -1.38 3.51
N ILE A 18 -1.82 -0.28 4.08
CA ILE A 18 -3.00 0.42 3.56
C ILE A 18 -2.55 1.81 3.12
N ILE A 19 -3.00 2.23 1.94
CA ILE A 19 -2.73 3.59 1.47
C ILE A 19 -3.57 4.55 2.30
N ARG A 20 -2.90 5.46 2.99
CA ARG A 20 -3.58 6.45 3.81
C ARG A 20 -3.67 7.81 3.14
N THR A 21 -2.64 8.18 2.40
CA THR A 21 -2.57 9.52 1.81
C THR A 21 -1.74 9.49 0.55
N GLU A 22 -2.10 10.32 -0.41
CA GLU A 22 -1.25 10.60 -1.56
C GLU A 22 -0.48 11.88 -1.30
N MET A 23 0.82 11.84 -1.56
CA MET A 23 1.68 12.99 -1.37
C MET A 23 2.27 13.35 -2.74
N GLY A 24 1.72 14.40 -3.33
CA GLY A 24 2.10 14.75 -4.69
C GLY A 24 1.51 13.76 -5.69
N ASN A 25 2.13 13.64 -6.87
CA ASN A 25 1.59 12.81 -7.93
C ASN A 25 2.07 11.37 -7.89
N ASP A 26 3.20 11.12 -7.25
CA ASP A 26 3.84 9.82 -7.35
C ASP A 26 4.09 9.13 -6.02
N THR A 27 3.92 9.81 -4.92
CA THR A 27 4.31 9.28 -3.61
C THR A 27 3.09 8.94 -2.80
N LEU A 28 3.17 7.80 -2.11
CA LEU A 28 2.08 7.33 -1.27
C LEU A 28 2.59 7.13 0.15
N TYR A 29 1.75 7.50 1.10
CA TYR A 29 2.00 7.23 2.50
C TYR A 29 1.16 6.02 2.90
N LEU A 30 1.85 4.99 3.37
CA LEU A 30 1.23 3.73 3.73
C LEU A 30 1.36 3.49 5.23
N GLU A 31 0.40 2.76 5.76
CA GLU A 31 0.40 2.39 7.16
C GLU A 31 0.11 0.90 7.27
N GLY A 32 0.81 0.22 8.17
CA GLY A 32 0.56 -1.20 8.39
C GLY A 32 -0.88 -1.47 8.77
N GLU A 33 -1.44 -2.54 8.24
CA GLU A 33 -2.83 -2.91 8.51
C GLU A 33 -3.10 -3.10 9.99
N ASN A 34 -2.10 -3.60 10.72
CA ASN A 34 -2.22 -3.83 12.15
C ASN A 34 -1.91 -2.58 12.99
N GLY A 35 -1.73 -1.43 12.35
CA GLY A 35 -1.39 -0.21 13.05
C GLY A 35 0.09 -0.02 13.31
N LEU A 36 0.93 -0.98 12.91
CA LEU A 36 2.35 -0.92 13.11
C LEU A 36 3.06 -0.67 11.80
N GLY A 37 4.03 0.21 11.83
CA GLY A 37 4.86 0.47 10.66
C GLY A 37 4.23 1.47 9.72
N ARG A 38 5.11 2.23 9.07
CA ARG A 38 4.73 3.26 8.11
C ARG A 38 5.72 3.21 6.97
N ARG A 39 5.28 3.61 5.79
CA ARG A 39 6.14 3.58 4.63
C ARG A 39 5.76 4.70 3.67
N LEU A 40 6.78 5.41 3.19
CA LEU A 40 6.61 6.34 2.06
C LEU A 40 7.21 5.65 0.85
N THR A 41 6.46 5.57 -0.24
CA THR A 41 6.95 4.90 -1.42
C THR A 41 6.34 5.52 -2.67
N GLY A 42 7.08 5.43 -3.77
CA GLY A 42 6.56 5.82 -5.06
C GLY A 42 5.60 4.77 -5.59
N LYS A 43 4.71 5.18 -6.46
CA LYS A 43 3.73 4.26 -7.03
C LYS A 43 4.39 3.12 -7.79
N LYS A 44 5.46 3.43 -8.54
CA LYS A 44 6.17 2.38 -9.28
C LYS A 44 6.81 1.37 -8.35
N SER A 45 7.47 1.87 -7.30
CA SER A 45 8.11 0.99 -6.33
C SER A 45 7.08 0.11 -5.64
N LEU A 46 5.94 0.67 -5.31
CA LEU A 46 4.89 -0.10 -4.66
C LEU A 46 4.42 -1.25 -5.56
N ASN A 47 4.23 -0.99 -6.84
CA ASN A 47 3.84 -2.03 -7.78
C ASN A 47 4.89 -3.12 -7.92
N GLN A 48 6.17 -2.77 -7.77
CA GLN A 48 7.25 -3.73 -7.91
C GLN A 48 7.45 -4.57 -6.66
N THR A 49 7.29 -3.96 -5.49
CA THR A 49 7.60 -4.63 -4.23
C THR A 49 6.39 -5.20 -3.53
N CYS A 50 5.21 -4.77 -3.91
CA CYS A 50 3.97 -5.19 -3.25
C CYS A 50 2.95 -5.66 -4.27
N GLU A 51 2.02 -6.45 -3.77
CA GLU A 51 0.92 -6.97 -4.56
C GLU A 51 -0.37 -6.38 -4.04
N LYS A 52 -1.16 -5.81 -4.92
CA LYS A 52 -2.44 -5.23 -4.53
C LYS A 52 -3.41 -6.34 -4.13
N LEU A 53 -4.02 -6.18 -2.98
CA LEU A 53 -5.04 -7.12 -2.52
C LEU A 53 -6.39 -6.60 -2.96
N GLU A 54 -7.19 -7.50 -3.54
CA GLU A 54 -8.51 -7.13 -3.97
C GLU A 54 -9.49 -7.27 -2.81
N ASP A 55 -10.41 -6.30 -2.75
CA ASP A 55 -11.50 -6.41 -1.81
C ASP A 55 -12.50 -7.40 -2.34
N ILE A 56 -12.76 -8.41 -1.57
CA ILE A 56 -13.78 -9.38 -1.94
C ILE A 56 -15.09 -8.87 -1.41
N LYS A 57 -15.97 -8.55 -2.33
CA LYS A 57 -17.30 -8.11 -1.98
C LYS A 57 -18.20 -9.30 -1.95
N SER A 58 -18.79 -9.53 -0.85
CA SER A 58 -19.76 -10.62 -0.74
C SER A 58 -21.16 -10.09 -0.92
#